data_dd4c305d669d5b2bd466d0ec60290a96
#
_entry.id   dd4c305d669d5b2bd466d0ec60290a96
#
_cell.length_a   1.000
_cell.length_b   1.000
_cell.length_c   1.000
_cell.angle_alpha   90.00
_cell.angle_beta   90.00
_cell.angle_gamma   90.00
#
_symmetry.space_group_name_H-M   'P 1'
#
loop_
_entity.id
_entity.type
_entity.pdbx_description
1 polymer ?
#
loop_
_entity_poly.entity_id
_entity_poly.type
_entity_poly.pdbx_seq_one_letter_code
_entity_poly.pdbx_strand_id
1 'polypeptide(L)'
;MKEWKAVALKYPENAEAPFISAVGKGLAAEKILEIAKEHSIPVVENEIAADVLSVQEIGSMIPENTWEIVAQIFSVVVKYEKM
;
A
#
# COMPACT_ATOMS: atom_id res chain seq x y z
N MET A 1 22.76 -3.98 -1.55
CA MET A 1 21.94 -2.77 -1.55
C MET A 1 20.45 -3.14 -1.54
N LYS A 2 19.71 -2.54 -0.63
CA LYS A 2 18.30 -2.86 -0.47
C LYS A 2 17.47 -2.15 -1.54
N GLU A 3 16.68 -2.92 -2.27
CA GLU A 3 15.80 -2.33 -3.27
C GLU A 3 14.52 -1.80 -2.64
N TRP A 4 14.15 -0.58 -2.97
CA TRP A 4 12.89 0.01 -2.52
C TRP A 4 11.71 -0.68 -3.18
N LYS A 5 10.68 -0.91 -2.40
CA LYS A 5 9.41 -1.46 -2.89
C LYS A 5 8.28 -0.56 -2.46
N ALA A 6 7.35 -0.32 -3.35
CA ALA A 6 6.15 0.44 -3.05
C ALA A 6 4.94 -0.29 -3.59
N VAL A 7 3.87 -0.31 -2.80
CA VAL A 7 2.61 -0.94 -3.20
C VAL A 7 1.50 0.07 -2.95
N ALA A 8 0.69 0.32 -3.96
CA ALA A 8 -0.48 1.16 -3.81
C ALA A 8 -1.72 0.29 -3.63
N LEU A 9 -2.55 0.65 -2.67
CA LEU A 9 -3.76 -0.07 -2.36
C LEU A 9 -4.97 0.81 -2.62
N LYS A 10 -6.03 0.20 -3.13
CA LYS A 10 -7.31 0.86 -3.33
C LYS A 10 -8.36 0.10 -2.54
N TYR A 11 -9.12 0.82 -1.72
CA TYR A 11 -10.16 0.19 -0.90
C TYR A 11 -11.52 0.75 -1.30
N PRO A 12 -12.18 0.15 -2.30
CA PRO A 12 -13.50 0.62 -2.73
C PRO A 12 -14.55 0.41 -1.65
N GLU A 13 -15.58 1.25 -1.66
CA GLU A 13 -16.73 1.08 -0.79
C GLU A 13 -17.35 -0.30 -1.03
N ASN A 14 -17.75 -0.96 0.05
CA ASN A 14 -18.37 -2.29 0.03
C ASN A 14 -17.42 -3.44 -0.34
N ALA A 15 -16.12 -3.19 -0.50
CA ALA A 15 -15.15 -4.26 -0.70
C ALA A 15 -14.80 -4.90 0.64
N GLU A 16 -14.58 -6.22 0.63
CA GLU A 16 -14.19 -6.95 1.84
C GLU A 16 -12.76 -6.61 2.28
N ALA A 17 -11.91 -6.27 1.31
CA ALA A 17 -10.51 -5.97 1.56
C ALA A 17 -9.98 -5.07 0.45
N PRO A 18 -8.85 -4.38 0.67
CA PRO A 18 -8.24 -3.56 -0.37
C PRO A 18 -7.73 -4.40 -1.54
N PHE A 19 -7.60 -3.72 -2.68
CA PHE A 19 -7.01 -4.30 -3.89
C PHE A 19 -5.64 -3.70 -4.16
N ILE A 20 -4.77 -4.50 -4.77
CA ILE A 20 -3.46 -4.02 -5.23
C ILE A 20 -3.69 -3.19 -6.49
N SER A 21 -3.38 -1.91 -6.45
CA SER A 21 -3.55 -1.03 -7.62
C SER A 21 -2.25 -0.73 -8.35
N ALA A 22 -1.12 -0.81 -7.66
CA ALA A 22 0.18 -0.64 -8.29
C ALA A 22 1.26 -1.30 -7.46
N VAL A 23 2.29 -1.79 -8.12
CA VAL A 23 3.48 -2.36 -7.47
C VAL A 23 4.69 -1.81 -8.21
N GLY A 24 5.68 -1.35 -7.46
CA GLY A 24 6.93 -0.88 -8.03
C GLY A 24 8.13 -1.27 -7.19
N LYS A 25 9.25 -1.49 -7.86
CA LYS A 25 10.53 -1.78 -7.22
C LYS A 25 11.58 -0.85 -7.80
N GLY A 26 12.54 -0.44 -6.98
CA GLY A 26 13.59 0.46 -7.41
C GLY A 26 13.03 1.79 -7.91
N LEU A 27 13.37 2.18 -9.13
CA LEU A 27 12.90 3.44 -9.71
C LEU A 27 11.38 3.51 -9.84
N ALA A 28 10.74 2.39 -10.12
CA ALA A 28 9.27 2.35 -10.16
C ALA A 28 8.65 2.64 -8.79
N ALA A 29 9.29 2.18 -7.71
CA ALA A 29 8.83 2.49 -6.36
C ALA A 29 8.95 3.99 -6.08
N GLU A 30 10.07 4.60 -6.47
CA GLU A 30 10.25 6.04 -6.33
C GLU A 30 9.18 6.83 -7.08
N LYS A 31 8.82 6.36 -8.28
CA LYS A 31 7.79 7.00 -9.09
C LYS A 31 6.42 6.91 -8.43
N ILE A 32 6.09 5.75 -7.84
CA ILE A 32 4.84 5.59 -7.11
C ILE A 32 4.77 6.55 -5.93
N LEU A 33 5.87 6.68 -5.18
CA LEU A 33 5.92 7.59 -4.03
C LEU A 33 5.80 9.05 -4.46
N GLU A 34 6.42 9.42 -5.57
CA GLU A 34 6.31 10.76 -6.12
C GLU A 34 4.86 11.11 -6.50
N ILE A 35 4.19 10.18 -7.18
CA ILE A 35 2.78 10.36 -7.56
C ILE A 35 1.89 10.46 -6.31
N ALA A 36 2.15 9.62 -5.32
CA ALA A 36 1.40 9.68 -4.07
C ALA A 36 1.54 11.04 -3.40
N LYS A 37 2.74 11.58 -3.39
CA LYS A 37 3.01 12.89 -2.81
C LYS A 37 2.28 13.99 -3.57
N GLU A 38 2.32 13.96 -4.90
CA GLU A 38 1.64 14.94 -5.75
C GLU A 38 0.13 14.95 -5.54
N HIS A 39 -0.46 13.80 -5.26
CA HIS A 39 -1.90 13.65 -5.08
C HIS A 39 -2.34 13.58 -3.62
N SER A 40 -1.43 13.88 -2.71
CA SER A 40 -1.71 13.86 -1.26
C SER A 40 -2.25 12.51 -0.78
N ILE A 41 -1.76 11.43 -1.37
CA ILE A 41 -2.12 10.07 -0.96
C ILE A 41 -1.26 9.70 0.24
N PRO A 42 -1.86 9.23 1.34
CA PRO A 42 -1.09 8.84 2.52
C PRO A 42 -0.10 7.72 2.22
N VAL A 43 1.10 7.83 2.78
CA VAL A 43 2.15 6.83 2.62
C VAL A 43 2.58 6.35 4.01
N VAL A 44 2.62 5.04 4.18
CA VAL A 44 3.09 4.42 5.42
C VAL A 44 4.26 3.50 5.09
N GLU A 45 5.34 3.63 5.84
CA GLU A 45 6.48 2.74 5.70
C GLU A 45 6.25 1.48 6.52
N ASN A 46 6.21 0.33 5.85
CA ASN A 46 6.15 -0.96 6.50
C ASN A 46 6.80 -1.99 5.58
N GLU A 47 8.02 -2.34 5.91
CA GLU A 47 8.83 -3.23 5.09
C GLU A 47 8.21 -4.61 4.94
N ILE A 48 7.67 -5.16 6.03
CA ILE A 48 7.07 -6.49 6.00
C ILE A 48 5.85 -6.51 5.08
N ALA A 49 4.97 -5.52 5.20
CA ALA A 49 3.81 -5.42 4.34
C ALA A 49 4.20 -5.21 2.89
N ALA A 50 5.19 -4.34 2.63
CA ALA A 50 5.66 -4.10 1.27
C ALA A 50 6.22 -5.37 0.64
N ASP A 51 7.00 -6.15 1.38
CA ASP A 51 7.57 -7.39 0.87
C ASP A 51 6.48 -8.41 0.49
N VAL A 52 5.50 -8.60 1.35
CA VAL A 52 4.43 -9.57 1.11
C VAL A 52 3.51 -9.11 -0.02
N LEU A 53 3.15 -7.82 -0.03
CA LEU A 53 2.20 -7.31 -1.00
C LEU A 53 2.81 -7.08 -2.39
N SER A 54 4.12 -6.84 -2.47
CA SER A 54 4.79 -6.55 -3.74
C SER A 54 4.82 -7.73 -4.69
N VAL A 55 4.61 -8.96 -4.22
CA VAL A 55 4.59 -10.16 -5.06
C VAL A 55 3.19 -10.53 -5.52
N GLN A 56 2.18 -9.77 -5.13
CA GLN A 56 0.79 -10.02 -5.52
C GLN A 56 0.51 -9.42 -6.90
N GLU A 57 -0.51 -9.94 -7.56
CA GLU A 57 -0.92 -9.42 -8.86
C GLU A 57 -1.69 -8.11 -8.73
N ILE A 58 -1.41 -7.18 -9.64
CA ILE A 58 -2.17 -5.92 -9.71
C ILE A 58 -3.62 -6.28 -10.07
N GLY A 59 -4.55 -5.68 -9.35
CA GLY A 59 -5.98 -5.94 -9.51
C GLY A 59 -6.52 -7.01 -8.59
N SER A 60 -5.64 -7.75 -7.89
CA SER A 60 -6.10 -8.77 -6.93
C SER A 60 -6.34 -8.15 -5.55
N MET A 61 -7.23 -8.80 -4.79
CA MET A 61 -7.46 -8.46 -3.40
C MET A 61 -6.25 -8.88 -2.56
N ILE A 62 -5.92 -8.15 -1.51
CA ILE A 62 -4.81 -8.54 -0.64
C ILE A 62 -5.12 -9.89 0.02
N PRO A 63 -4.09 -10.76 0.22
CA PRO A 63 -4.30 -12.05 0.86
C PRO A 63 -4.80 -11.94 2.30
N GLU A 64 -5.61 -12.88 2.73
CA GLU A 64 -6.17 -12.87 4.09
C GLU A 64 -5.10 -12.77 5.17
N ASN A 65 -3.97 -13.41 4.98
CA ASN A 65 -2.89 -13.38 5.97
C ASN A 65 -2.25 -12.00 6.13
N THR A 66 -2.59 -11.04 5.25
CA THR A 66 -2.10 -9.66 5.36
C THR A 66 -3.15 -8.70 5.90
N TRP A 67 -4.39 -9.15 6.11
CA TRP A 67 -5.49 -8.27 6.51
C TRP A 67 -5.21 -7.54 7.81
N GLU A 68 -4.66 -8.21 8.81
CA GLU A 68 -4.39 -7.61 10.10
C GLU A 68 -3.36 -6.49 10.02
N ILE A 69 -2.24 -6.73 9.33
CA ILE A 69 -1.19 -5.71 9.20
C ILE A 69 -1.69 -4.52 8.38
N VAL A 70 -2.45 -4.77 7.33
CA VAL A 70 -3.00 -3.69 6.50
C VAL A 70 -4.06 -2.90 7.28
N ALA A 71 -4.88 -3.57 8.08
CA ALA A 71 -5.84 -2.89 8.94
C ALA A 71 -5.15 -1.95 9.93
N GLN A 72 -4.03 -2.37 10.49
CA GLN A 72 -3.22 -1.52 11.38
C GLN A 72 -2.69 -0.29 10.64
N ILE A 73 -2.23 -0.48 9.40
CA ILE A 73 -1.75 0.62 8.57
C ILE A 73 -2.88 1.63 8.30
N PHE A 74 -4.04 1.15 7.92
CA PHE A 74 -5.19 2.04 7.67
C PHE A 74 -5.65 2.76 8.94
N SER A 75 -5.53 2.13 10.11
CA SER A 75 -5.85 2.79 11.38
C SER A 75 -4.96 4.00 11.60
N VAL A 76 -3.68 3.91 11.29
CA VAL A 76 -2.75 5.03 11.40
C VAL A 76 -3.18 6.15 10.44
N VAL A 77 -3.49 5.81 9.20
CA VAL A 77 -3.92 6.80 8.19
C VAL A 77 -5.18 7.52 8.64
N VAL A 78 -6.18 6.79 9.13
CA VAL A 78 -7.45 7.39 9.58
C VAL A 78 -7.22 8.34 10.75
N LYS A 79 -6.33 8.00 11.68
CA LYS A 79 -5.99 8.89 12.80
C LYS A 79 -5.39 10.21 12.30
N TYR A 80 -4.52 10.15 11.30
CA TYR A 80 -3.93 11.36 10.73
C TYR A 80 -4.96 12.24 10.05
N GLU A 81 -5.91 11.64 9.35
CA GLU A 81 -6.96 12.38 8.65
C GLU A 81 -7.92 13.10 9.60
N LYS A 82 -8.06 12.62 10.81
CA LYS A 82 -8.98 13.22 11.81
C LYS A 82 -8.33 14.29 12.68
N MET A 83 -7.05 14.50 12.55
CA MET A 83 -6.33 15.50 13.32
C MET A 83 -6.36 16.86 12.68
#